data_5aa9020971a8cc63b7cc86749f8b0e89
#
_entry.id   5aa9020971a8cc63b7cc86749f8b0e89
#
_cell.length_a   1.000
_cell.length_b   1.000
_cell.length_c   1.000
_cell.angle_alpha   90.00
_cell.angle_beta   90.00
_cell.angle_gamma   90.00
#
_symmetry.space_group_name_H-M   'P 1'
#
loop_
_entity.id
_entity.type
_entity.pdbx_description
1 polymer ?
#
loop_
_entity_poly.entity_id
_entity_poly.type
_entity_poly.pdbx_seq_one_letter_code
_entity_poly.pdbx_strand_id
1 'polypeptide(L)'
;MKSIYKILAITLVLTVFVSCSSDDDTATELTGENSVTLEFDNSVGSDDLLLATSSYTNSQNETLTITRLNYIVSNFRLTNDQGETFTYEKDDSYFVTSEETGNTEVVLENIPAGTYVSITFGVGVDQEKYLQGAEGQGDFLTVAEETNMMWSWQAGYKFLNFEGTFTSETVTETTDFKVHMGSHGSSLDNYKEVTLSLGTDALVSDEMSPIVHLVADANAILDGAHKLSLSEQSVIMVSEEKSPLVALNTASMFTVDHVHNGSELSH
;
A
#
# COMPACT_ATOMS: atom_id res chain seq x y z
N MET A 1 -98.18 -9.78 32.96
CA MET A 1 -97.36 -8.78 32.25
C MET A 1 -96.03 -8.77 32.95
N LYS A 2 -95.02 -9.40 32.36
CA LYS A 2 -93.67 -9.59 32.92
C LYS A 2 -92.69 -8.76 32.14
N SER A 3 -92.11 -7.75 32.75
CA SER A 3 -91.06 -6.92 32.15
C SER A 3 -89.71 -7.56 32.43
N ILE A 4 -88.95 -7.74 31.34
CA ILE A 4 -87.64 -8.35 31.33
C ILE A 4 -86.62 -7.23 31.09
N TYR A 5 -85.83 -6.91 32.11
CA TYR A 5 -84.69 -6.00 32.01
C TYR A 5 -83.48 -6.73 31.44
N LYS A 6 -82.99 -6.31 30.26
CA LYS A 6 -81.72 -6.79 29.71
C LYS A 6 -80.60 -5.89 30.23
N ILE A 7 -79.74 -6.47 31.03
CA ILE A 7 -78.49 -5.83 31.51
C ILE A 7 -77.47 -6.00 30.36
N LEU A 8 -77.05 -4.88 29.84
CA LEU A 8 -75.94 -4.82 28.84
C LEU A 8 -74.60 -4.66 29.57
N ALA A 9 -73.81 -5.72 29.60
CA ALA A 9 -72.44 -5.66 30.12
C ALA A 9 -71.51 -5.09 29.04
N ILE A 10 -71.00 -3.89 29.27
CA ILE A 10 -69.95 -3.29 28.40
C ILE A 10 -68.60 -3.78 28.89
N THR A 11 -67.98 -4.66 28.11
CA THR A 11 -66.62 -5.13 28.36
C THR A 11 -65.63 -4.10 27.77
N LEU A 12 -64.96 -3.36 28.63
CA LEU A 12 -63.90 -2.41 28.28
C LEU A 12 -62.63 -3.21 27.96
N VAL A 13 -62.27 -3.32 26.67
CA VAL A 13 -61.00 -3.92 26.24
C VAL A 13 -59.91 -2.84 26.32
N LEU A 14 -59.07 -2.99 27.29
CA LEU A 14 -57.87 -2.14 27.46
C LEU A 14 -56.79 -2.66 26.49
N THR A 15 -56.64 -2.03 25.35
CA THR A 15 -55.52 -2.29 24.41
C THR A 15 -54.25 -1.59 24.96
N VAL A 16 -53.33 -2.38 25.52
CA VAL A 16 -52.00 -1.92 25.86
C VAL A 16 -51.20 -1.84 24.57
N PHE A 17 -50.95 -0.64 24.08
CA PHE A 17 -49.92 -0.42 23.03
C PHE A 17 -48.56 -0.59 23.67
N VAL A 18 -47.92 -1.74 23.45
CA VAL A 18 -46.48 -1.89 23.66
C VAL A 18 -45.81 -1.15 22.51
N SER A 19 -45.36 0.07 22.76
CA SER A 19 -44.43 0.76 21.88
C SER A 19 -43.09 0.05 22.05
N CYS A 20 -42.74 -0.85 21.14
CA CYS A 20 -41.35 -1.21 20.88
C CYS A 20 -40.69 0.03 20.27
N SER A 21 -39.91 0.76 21.05
CA SER A 21 -38.82 1.55 20.50
C SER A 21 -37.79 0.52 20.05
N SER A 22 -37.84 0.11 18.79
CA SER A 22 -36.64 -0.36 18.11
C SER A 22 -35.72 0.84 18.05
N ASP A 23 -34.66 0.84 18.85
CA ASP A 23 -33.46 1.57 18.48
C ASP A 23 -33.01 0.92 17.19
N ASP A 24 -33.52 1.41 16.06
CA ASP A 24 -32.92 1.24 14.76
C ASP A 24 -31.59 1.99 14.86
N ASP A 25 -30.53 1.27 15.19
CA ASP A 25 -29.20 1.61 14.74
C ASP A 25 -29.23 1.54 13.22
N THR A 26 -29.79 2.57 12.58
CA THR A 26 -29.63 2.77 11.15
C THR A 26 -28.16 3.02 10.95
N ALA A 27 -27.41 1.97 10.60
CA ALA A 27 -26.07 2.14 10.08
C ALA A 27 -26.17 3.24 9.02
N THR A 28 -25.46 4.34 9.21
CA THR A 28 -25.43 5.45 8.28
C THR A 28 -24.94 4.89 6.96
N GLU A 29 -25.78 4.89 5.93
CA GLU A 29 -25.42 4.41 4.61
C GLU A 29 -24.31 5.31 4.07
N LEU A 30 -23.16 4.70 3.73
CA LEU A 30 -22.06 5.41 3.10
C LEU A 30 -22.45 5.77 1.67
N THR A 31 -22.37 7.05 1.31
CA THR A 31 -22.78 7.57 0.00
C THR A 31 -21.71 8.45 -0.62
N GLY A 32 -21.73 8.57 -1.96
CA GLY A 32 -20.85 9.43 -2.73
C GLY A 32 -19.51 8.79 -3.09
N GLU A 33 -18.47 9.59 -3.10
CA GLU A 33 -17.09 9.19 -3.42
C GLU A 33 -16.10 10.13 -2.71
N ASN A 34 -14.91 9.64 -2.41
CA ASN A 34 -13.86 10.44 -1.80
C ASN A 34 -12.47 9.86 -2.14
N SER A 35 -11.42 10.41 -1.56
CA SER A 35 -10.07 9.86 -1.69
C SER A 35 -9.77 8.80 -0.62
N VAL A 36 -8.82 7.92 -0.95
CA VAL A 36 -8.11 7.06 0.00
C VAL A 36 -6.64 7.42 -0.10
N THR A 37 -6.03 7.81 1.01
CA THR A 37 -4.60 8.10 1.08
C THR A 37 -3.87 6.87 1.62
N LEU A 38 -2.78 6.48 0.95
CA LEU A 38 -1.84 5.48 1.43
C LEU A 38 -0.58 6.22 1.85
N GLU A 39 -0.24 6.15 3.12
CA GLU A 39 0.99 6.73 3.68
C GLU A 39 1.99 5.61 3.92
N PHE A 40 3.14 5.68 3.24
CA PHE A 40 4.21 4.69 3.33
C PHE A 40 5.27 5.17 4.33
N ASP A 41 5.26 4.60 5.53
CA ASP A 41 6.28 4.79 6.54
C ASP A 41 7.45 3.84 6.27
N ASN A 42 8.57 4.40 5.80
CA ASN A 42 9.76 3.62 5.49
C ASN A 42 10.58 3.35 6.75
N SER A 43 10.83 2.10 7.04
CA SER A 43 11.57 1.65 8.22
C SER A 43 12.72 0.70 7.87
N VAL A 44 13.55 0.39 8.85
CA VAL A 44 14.53 -0.71 8.80
C VAL A 44 14.37 -1.54 10.06
N GLY A 45 13.65 -2.63 9.97
CA GLY A 45 13.17 -3.39 11.12
C GLY A 45 12.19 -2.56 11.95
N SER A 46 12.53 -2.26 13.20
CA SER A 46 11.72 -1.43 14.10
C SER A 46 12.14 0.04 14.15
N ASP A 47 13.16 0.42 13.41
CA ASP A 47 13.73 1.78 13.44
C ASP A 47 13.28 2.56 12.20
N ASP A 48 13.03 3.88 12.36
CA ASP A 48 12.74 4.78 11.24
C ASP A 48 13.90 4.78 10.23
N LEU A 49 13.60 4.86 8.95
CA LEU A 49 14.61 5.03 7.92
C LEU A 49 15.11 6.48 7.89
N LEU A 50 16.33 6.69 8.37
CA LEU A 50 16.99 7.99 8.33
C LEU A 50 18.13 7.96 7.30
N LEU A 51 17.90 8.49 6.11
CA LEU A 51 18.86 8.47 5.01
C LEU A 51 20.17 9.15 5.38
N ALA A 52 21.29 8.54 5.01
CA ALA A 52 22.67 9.01 5.14
C ALA A 52 23.13 9.34 6.59
N THR A 53 22.28 9.15 7.59
CA THR A 53 22.57 9.56 8.98
C THR A 53 22.59 8.41 9.96
N SER A 54 21.79 7.37 9.74
CA SER A 54 21.71 6.18 10.58
C SER A 54 22.38 4.98 9.93
N SER A 55 22.84 4.06 10.76
CA SER A 55 23.41 2.78 10.32
C SER A 55 22.58 1.64 10.89
N TYR A 56 22.29 0.66 10.06
CA TYR A 56 21.45 -0.50 10.36
C TYR A 56 22.24 -1.78 10.14
N THR A 57 22.03 -2.78 10.98
CA THR A 57 22.70 -4.07 10.84
C THR A 57 21.70 -5.16 10.50
N ASN A 58 21.92 -5.85 9.38
CA ASN A 58 21.09 -6.97 8.95
C ASN A 58 21.51 -8.29 9.65
N SER A 59 20.75 -9.38 9.42
CA SER A 59 21.02 -10.68 10.04
C SER A 59 22.31 -11.35 9.53
N GLN A 60 22.94 -10.80 8.49
CA GLN A 60 24.20 -11.28 7.92
C GLN A 60 25.42 -10.51 8.48
N ASN A 61 25.22 -9.69 9.53
CA ASN A 61 26.23 -8.83 10.15
C ASN A 61 26.84 -7.82 9.16
N GLU A 62 26.05 -7.35 8.21
CA GLU A 62 26.42 -6.24 7.36
C GLU A 62 25.82 -4.96 7.93
N THR A 63 26.63 -3.93 8.13
CA THR A 63 26.20 -2.63 8.64
C THR A 63 26.03 -1.68 7.47
N LEU A 64 24.80 -1.23 7.23
CA LEU A 64 24.39 -0.40 6.11
C LEU A 64 24.14 1.03 6.54
N THR A 65 24.55 2.00 5.72
CA THR A 65 24.07 3.38 5.75
C THR A 65 23.34 3.62 4.43
N ILE A 66 22.00 3.67 4.48
CA ILE A 66 21.13 3.81 3.32
C ILE A 66 21.12 5.27 2.91
N THR A 67 21.31 5.56 1.62
CA THR A 67 21.32 6.92 1.07
C THR A 67 20.15 7.16 0.10
N ARG A 68 19.50 6.10 -0.37
CA ARG A 68 18.32 6.16 -1.24
C ARG A 68 17.42 4.95 -1.04
N LEU A 69 16.13 5.23 -0.96
CA LEU A 69 15.06 4.24 -1.08
C LEU A 69 13.92 4.86 -1.90
N ASN A 70 13.84 4.46 -3.17
CA ASN A 70 12.73 4.80 -4.05
C ASN A 70 12.15 3.52 -4.64
N TYR A 71 10.83 3.46 -4.75
CA TYR A 71 10.14 2.32 -5.37
C TYR A 71 8.87 2.77 -6.08
N ILE A 72 8.44 1.99 -7.06
CA ILE A 72 7.20 2.22 -7.82
C ILE A 72 6.10 1.36 -7.22
N VAL A 73 4.95 1.97 -6.95
CA VAL A 73 3.70 1.29 -6.62
C VAL A 73 2.64 1.61 -7.66
N SER A 74 1.78 0.63 -7.98
CA SER A 74 0.86 0.78 -9.13
C SER A 74 -0.36 -0.15 -9.05
N ASN A 75 -1.29 0.02 -9.99
CA ASN A 75 -2.42 -0.90 -10.23
C ASN A 75 -3.25 -1.19 -8.98
N PHE A 76 -3.74 -0.15 -8.33
CA PHE A 76 -4.44 -0.25 -7.06
C PHE A 76 -5.84 -0.85 -7.23
N ARG A 77 -6.20 -1.74 -6.30
CA ARG A 77 -7.53 -2.32 -6.16
C ARG A 77 -7.91 -2.34 -4.68
N LEU A 78 -9.15 -1.96 -4.39
CA LEU A 78 -9.71 -2.00 -3.04
C LEU A 78 -10.85 -3.02 -3.04
N THR A 79 -10.88 -3.93 -2.06
CA THR A 79 -11.95 -4.92 -1.92
C THR A 79 -12.79 -4.59 -0.70
N ASN A 80 -14.11 -4.51 -0.90
CA ASN A 80 -15.05 -4.19 0.17
C ASN A 80 -15.40 -5.43 1.03
N ASP A 81 -16.19 -5.20 2.08
CA ASP A 81 -16.66 -6.21 3.03
C ASP A 81 -17.61 -7.25 2.41
N GLN A 82 -18.16 -6.98 1.19
CA GLN A 82 -18.96 -7.91 0.40
C GLN A 82 -18.12 -8.74 -0.58
N GLY A 83 -16.81 -8.47 -0.67
CA GLY A 83 -15.92 -9.13 -1.59
C GLY A 83 -15.94 -8.56 -3.01
N GLU A 84 -16.56 -7.40 -3.22
CA GLU A 84 -16.51 -6.68 -4.48
C GLU A 84 -15.23 -5.86 -4.56
N THR A 85 -14.64 -5.79 -5.75
CA THR A 85 -13.36 -5.11 -5.95
C THR A 85 -13.55 -3.89 -6.84
N PHE A 86 -13.18 -2.72 -6.32
CA PHE A 86 -12.98 -1.51 -7.10
C PHE A 86 -11.55 -1.50 -7.64
N THR A 87 -11.40 -1.28 -8.94
CA THR A 87 -10.10 -1.14 -9.62
C THR A 87 -9.87 0.32 -9.97
N TYR A 88 -8.79 0.90 -9.46
CA TYR A 88 -8.40 2.27 -9.76
C TYR A 88 -8.03 2.43 -11.22
N GLU A 89 -8.28 3.62 -11.80
CA GLU A 89 -8.04 3.88 -13.22
C GLU A 89 -6.57 3.64 -13.57
N LYS A 90 -6.34 2.80 -14.58
CA LYS A 90 -5.00 2.27 -14.86
C LYS A 90 -3.98 3.35 -15.20
N ASP A 91 -4.37 4.34 -15.99
CA ASP A 91 -3.44 5.38 -16.45
C ASP A 91 -3.03 6.34 -15.33
N ASP A 92 -3.85 6.48 -14.29
CA ASP A 92 -3.59 7.30 -13.10
C ASP A 92 -2.98 6.51 -11.93
N SER A 93 -2.66 5.22 -12.14
CA SER A 93 -2.34 4.24 -11.11
C SER A 93 -0.84 3.96 -10.94
N TYR A 94 0.05 4.88 -11.30
CA TYR A 94 1.50 4.69 -11.20
C TYR A 94 2.14 5.81 -10.40
N PHE A 95 2.80 5.46 -9.29
CA PHE A 95 3.40 6.41 -8.37
C PHE A 95 4.82 6.01 -8.02
N VAL A 96 5.67 7.01 -7.79
CA VAL A 96 6.99 6.79 -7.20
C VAL A 96 6.95 7.22 -5.74
N THR A 97 7.23 6.29 -4.84
CA THR A 97 7.49 6.58 -3.44
C THR A 97 8.97 6.84 -3.26
N SER A 98 9.32 7.94 -2.61
CA SER A 98 10.71 8.38 -2.46
C SER A 98 10.95 8.99 -1.09
N GLU A 99 11.74 8.31 -0.27
CA GLU A 99 12.20 8.84 1.01
C GLU A 99 13.08 10.07 0.83
N GLU A 100 13.90 10.10 -0.23
CA GLU A 100 14.82 11.20 -0.53
C GLU A 100 14.10 12.55 -0.77
N THR A 101 12.90 12.53 -1.35
CA THR A 101 12.10 13.72 -1.64
C THR A 101 10.95 13.94 -0.66
N GLY A 102 10.74 13.02 0.28
CA GLY A 102 9.59 13.02 1.19
C GLY A 102 8.26 12.73 0.48
N ASN A 103 8.30 12.12 -0.73
CA ASN A 103 7.10 11.70 -1.44
C ASN A 103 6.73 10.28 -1.00
N THR A 104 6.07 10.18 0.14
CA THR A 104 5.70 8.92 0.77
C THR A 104 4.17 8.69 0.82
N GLU A 105 3.40 9.60 0.27
CA GLU A 105 1.95 9.50 0.19
C GLU A 105 1.48 9.21 -1.25
N VAL A 106 0.46 8.38 -1.37
CA VAL A 106 -0.28 8.11 -2.61
C VAL A 106 -1.75 8.39 -2.36
N VAL A 107 -2.30 9.35 -3.07
CA VAL A 107 -3.72 9.70 -2.98
C VAL A 107 -4.48 9.09 -4.16
N LEU A 108 -5.42 8.22 -3.84
CA LEU A 108 -6.34 7.60 -4.81
C LEU A 108 -7.65 8.37 -4.77
N GLU A 109 -7.92 9.17 -5.79
CA GLU A 109 -9.12 10.00 -5.90
C GLU A 109 -10.33 9.23 -6.45
N ASN A 110 -11.53 9.74 -6.19
CA ASN A 110 -12.79 9.22 -6.74
C ASN A 110 -13.06 7.74 -6.39
N ILE A 111 -12.72 7.34 -5.17
CA ILE A 111 -13.05 6.02 -4.66
C ILE A 111 -14.52 6.01 -4.25
N PRO A 112 -15.36 5.09 -4.77
CA PRO A 112 -16.77 5.01 -4.40
C PRO A 112 -16.96 4.76 -2.90
N ALA A 113 -18.05 5.30 -2.37
CA ALA A 113 -18.44 5.04 -0.98
C ALA A 113 -18.54 3.55 -0.69
N GLY A 114 -18.01 3.13 0.45
CA GLY A 114 -17.98 1.72 0.84
C GLY A 114 -17.11 1.45 2.05
N THR A 115 -17.20 0.21 2.52
CA THR A 115 -16.39 -0.33 3.62
C THR A 115 -15.33 -1.24 3.02
N TYR A 116 -14.09 -0.78 2.93
CA TYR A 116 -13.00 -1.53 2.32
C TYR A 116 -12.19 -2.28 3.37
N VAL A 117 -11.95 -3.56 3.13
CA VAL A 117 -11.28 -4.49 4.07
C VAL A 117 -9.89 -4.89 3.63
N SER A 118 -9.55 -4.67 2.37
CA SER A 118 -8.21 -4.96 1.84
C SER A 118 -7.85 -4.07 0.67
N ILE A 119 -6.54 -3.87 0.51
CA ILE A 119 -5.95 -3.20 -0.64
C ILE A 119 -4.98 -4.14 -1.35
N THR A 120 -4.97 -4.08 -2.68
CA THR A 120 -3.98 -4.72 -3.54
C THR A 120 -3.30 -3.67 -4.39
N PHE A 121 -1.98 -3.74 -4.51
CA PHE A 121 -1.20 -2.90 -5.40
C PHE A 121 -0.03 -3.67 -6.00
N GLY A 122 0.49 -3.18 -7.11
CA GLY A 122 1.68 -3.71 -7.76
C GLY A 122 2.94 -3.01 -7.27
N VAL A 123 4.05 -3.74 -7.24
CA VAL A 123 5.40 -3.21 -7.09
C VAL A 123 6.05 -3.20 -8.46
N GLY A 124 6.22 -2.01 -9.04
CA GLY A 124 6.75 -1.80 -10.36
C GLY A 124 5.73 -1.41 -11.43
N VAL A 125 6.11 -1.57 -12.69
CA VAL A 125 5.28 -1.33 -13.88
C VAL A 125 5.02 -2.65 -14.56
N ASP A 126 3.74 -2.99 -14.75
CA ASP A 126 3.34 -4.22 -15.41
C ASP A 126 3.65 -4.22 -16.92
N GLN A 127 3.69 -5.42 -17.51
CA GLN A 127 4.05 -5.60 -18.92
C GLN A 127 3.08 -4.89 -19.88
N GLU A 128 1.80 -4.82 -19.55
CA GLU A 128 0.80 -4.17 -20.39
C GLU A 128 1.10 -2.67 -20.53
N LYS A 129 1.39 -1.99 -19.42
CA LYS A 129 1.79 -0.57 -19.42
C LYS A 129 3.13 -0.38 -20.13
N TYR A 130 4.11 -1.20 -19.82
CA TYR A 130 5.44 -1.12 -20.44
C TYR A 130 5.41 -1.25 -21.96
N LEU A 131 4.58 -2.17 -22.51
CA LEU A 131 4.48 -2.43 -23.95
C LEU A 131 3.78 -1.30 -24.73
N GLN A 132 3.15 -0.34 -24.06
CA GLN A 132 2.59 0.85 -24.72
C GLN A 132 3.66 1.81 -25.25
N GLY A 133 4.95 1.57 -24.93
CA GLY A 133 6.05 2.45 -25.31
C GLY A 133 6.04 3.80 -24.58
N ALA A 134 6.96 4.69 -24.94
CA ALA A 134 7.13 5.96 -24.24
C ALA A 134 5.86 6.86 -24.31
N GLU A 135 5.17 6.87 -25.44
CA GLU A 135 3.95 7.69 -25.61
C GLU A 135 2.79 7.23 -24.71
N GLY A 136 2.74 5.93 -24.40
CA GLY A 136 1.71 5.35 -23.52
C GLY A 136 1.99 5.50 -22.02
N GLN A 137 3.16 6.03 -21.62
CA GLN A 137 3.51 6.17 -20.20
C GLN A 137 2.90 7.45 -19.56
N GLY A 138 2.46 8.42 -20.38
CA GLY A 138 1.89 9.68 -19.89
C GLY A 138 2.88 10.45 -19.00
N ASP A 139 2.34 11.19 -18.05
CA ASP A 139 3.13 12.05 -17.14
C ASP A 139 4.04 11.21 -16.19
N PHE A 140 3.70 9.94 -15.97
CA PHE A 140 4.50 9.04 -15.13
C PHE A 140 5.94 8.87 -15.63
N LEU A 141 6.17 8.93 -16.95
CA LEU A 141 7.52 8.86 -17.51
C LEU A 141 8.40 9.98 -16.96
N THR A 142 7.89 11.22 -16.94
CA THR A 142 8.61 12.40 -16.40
C THR A 142 8.91 12.22 -14.91
N VAL A 143 7.94 11.79 -14.13
CA VAL A 143 8.13 11.52 -12.69
C VAL A 143 9.23 10.46 -12.47
N ALA A 144 9.21 9.39 -13.25
CA ALA A 144 10.22 8.33 -13.14
C ALA A 144 11.63 8.80 -13.57
N GLU A 145 11.72 9.69 -14.55
CA GLU A 145 13.00 10.30 -14.95
C GLU A 145 13.55 11.23 -13.84
N GLU A 146 12.74 12.13 -13.31
CA GLU A 146 13.11 13.10 -12.26
C GLU A 146 13.51 12.43 -10.95
N THR A 147 12.87 11.29 -10.61
CA THR A 147 13.16 10.50 -9.40
C THR A 147 14.23 9.43 -9.61
N ASN A 148 14.90 9.43 -10.77
CA ASN A 148 15.94 8.47 -11.11
C ASN A 148 15.46 6.99 -11.11
N MET A 149 14.19 6.77 -11.49
CA MET A 149 13.59 5.45 -11.61
C MET A 149 13.64 4.88 -13.03
N MET A 150 14.33 5.55 -13.97
CA MET A 150 14.64 5.03 -15.31
C MET A 150 16.04 4.45 -15.36
N TRP A 151 16.22 3.41 -16.20
CA TRP A 151 17.57 2.94 -16.56
C TRP A 151 18.25 3.97 -17.48
N SER A 152 19.51 4.31 -17.21
CA SER A 152 20.26 5.27 -18.02
C SER A 152 20.83 4.69 -19.32
N TRP A 153 20.84 3.36 -19.45
CA TRP A 153 21.50 2.63 -20.53
C TRP A 153 20.55 1.77 -21.38
N GLN A 154 19.30 1.65 -20.97
CA GLN A 154 18.24 0.98 -21.71
C GLN A 154 16.86 1.57 -21.38
N ALA A 155 15.86 1.33 -22.24
CA ALA A 155 14.48 1.67 -21.94
C ALA A 155 13.94 0.81 -20.78
N GLY A 156 13.10 1.38 -19.94
CA GLY A 156 12.43 0.70 -18.84
C GLY A 156 12.71 1.30 -17.47
N TYR A 157 11.94 0.83 -16.50
CA TYR A 157 11.91 1.34 -15.15
C TYR A 157 12.73 0.50 -14.18
N LYS A 158 13.33 1.16 -13.20
CA LYS A 158 13.68 0.52 -11.94
C LYS A 158 12.42 0.47 -11.10
N PHE A 159 12.01 -0.67 -10.63
CA PHE A 159 10.88 -0.82 -9.71
C PHE A 159 11.30 -0.55 -8.28
N LEU A 160 12.58 -0.80 -7.99
CA LEU A 160 13.28 -0.47 -6.76
C LEU A 160 14.62 0.18 -7.10
N ASN A 161 14.94 1.26 -6.39
CA ASN A 161 16.25 1.92 -6.39
C ASN A 161 16.70 2.08 -4.94
N PHE A 162 17.53 1.12 -4.48
CA PHE A 162 18.01 1.03 -3.10
C PHE A 162 19.55 1.12 -3.10
N GLU A 163 20.07 2.19 -2.53
CA GLU A 163 21.49 2.52 -2.58
C GLU A 163 22.01 2.96 -1.20
N GLY A 164 23.32 2.82 -1.01
CA GLY A 164 24.00 3.27 0.19
C GLY A 164 25.43 2.76 0.25
N THR A 165 25.95 2.70 1.46
CA THR A 165 27.26 2.11 1.78
C THR A 165 27.11 1.03 2.83
N PHE A 166 28.05 0.09 2.87
CA PHE A 166 28.07 -0.94 3.90
C PHE A 166 29.49 -1.32 4.29
N THR A 167 29.60 -1.96 5.45
CA THR A 167 30.75 -2.70 5.94
C THR A 167 30.32 -4.06 6.49
N SER A 168 31.26 -5.00 6.57
CA SER A 168 31.05 -6.31 7.20
C SER A 168 32.37 -6.85 7.76
N GLU A 169 32.35 -8.06 8.35
CA GLU A 169 33.58 -8.73 8.80
C GLU A 169 34.55 -9.00 7.64
N THR A 170 34.05 -9.23 6.43
CA THR A 170 34.89 -9.52 5.24
C THR A 170 35.12 -8.31 4.34
N VAL A 171 34.29 -7.26 4.46
CA VAL A 171 34.38 -5.99 3.74
C VAL A 171 34.55 -4.88 4.78
N THR A 172 35.78 -4.66 5.23
CA THR A 172 36.08 -3.72 6.32
C THR A 172 36.13 -2.27 5.90
N GLU A 173 36.36 -2.00 4.61
CA GLU A 173 36.32 -0.66 4.03
C GLU A 173 34.88 -0.31 3.64
N THR A 174 34.49 0.95 3.90
CA THR A 174 33.18 1.45 3.47
C THR A 174 33.03 1.30 1.95
N THR A 175 32.08 0.48 1.54
CA THR A 175 31.87 0.10 0.14
C THR A 175 30.46 0.47 -0.31
N ASP A 176 30.35 1.05 -1.49
CA ASP A 176 29.03 1.38 -2.06
C ASP A 176 28.27 0.12 -2.43
N PHE A 177 26.93 0.14 -2.19
CA PHE A 177 26.03 -0.85 -2.72
C PHE A 177 24.95 -0.20 -3.60
N LYS A 178 24.47 -0.97 -4.59
CA LYS A 178 23.36 -0.60 -5.46
C LYS A 178 22.50 -1.83 -5.74
N VAL A 179 21.27 -1.78 -5.29
CA VAL A 179 20.27 -2.80 -5.56
C VAL A 179 19.16 -2.15 -6.38
N HIS A 180 19.24 -2.33 -7.70
CA HIS A 180 18.23 -1.83 -8.64
C HIS A 180 17.49 -3.03 -9.20
N MET A 181 16.19 -3.09 -9.01
CA MET A 181 15.34 -4.15 -9.52
C MET A 181 14.32 -3.55 -10.48
N GLY A 182 14.06 -4.24 -11.58
CA GLY A 182 13.07 -3.89 -12.59
C GLY A 182 12.89 -5.04 -13.57
N SER A 183 11.93 -4.93 -14.48
CA SER A 183 11.72 -5.92 -15.54
C SER A 183 12.60 -5.63 -16.77
N HIS A 184 12.99 -6.69 -17.47
CA HIS A 184 13.78 -6.64 -18.71
C HIS A 184 13.14 -7.53 -19.78
N GLY A 185 12.10 -6.98 -20.40
CA GLY A 185 11.25 -7.74 -21.31
C GLY A 185 10.42 -8.81 -20.59
N SER A 186 9.75 -9.65 -21.36
CA SER A 186 8.87 -10.69 -20.80
C SER A 186 9.61 -11.87 -20.17
N SER A 187 10.91 -12.03 -20.48
CA SER A 187 11.73 -13.13 -19.95
C SER A 187 12.20 -12.90 -18.52
N LEU A 188 12.29 -11.64 -18.09
CA LEU A 188 12.65 -11.25 -16.74
C LEU A 188 11.61 -10.24 -16.23
N ASP A 189 10.43 -10.73 -15.88
CA ASP A 189 9.34 -9.93 -15.32
C ASP A 189 9.37 -10.01 -13.80
N ASN A 190 9.75 -8.89 -13.19
CA ASN A 190 9.89 -8.72 -11.75
C ASN A 190 8.72 -7.95 -11.11
N TYR A 191 7.67 -7.63 -11.88
CA TYR A 191 6.44 -7.07 -11.32
C TYR A 191 5.82 -8.04 -10.32
N LYS A 192 5.41 -7.54 -9.17
CA LYS A 192 4.75 -8.33 -8.12
C LYS A 192 3.52 -7.60 -7.60
N GLU A 193 2.47 -8.35 -7.32
CA GLU A 193 1.30 -7.84 -6.61
C GLU A 193 1.39 -8.14 -5.11
N VAL A 194 0.98 -7.17 -4.31
CA VAL A 194 0.89 -7.24 -2.85
C VAL A 194 -0.57 -7.04 -2.47
N THR A 195 -1.13 -7.93 -1.66
CA THR A 195 -2.47 -7.78 -1.08
C THR A 195 -2.36 -7.72 0.42
N LEU A 196 -2.90 -6.66 1.01
CA LEU A 196 -2.87 -6.40 2.45
C LEU A 196 -4.30 -6.33 2.98
N SER A 197 -4.57 -7.06 4.07
CA SER A 197 -5.77 -6.86 4.86
C SER A 197 -5.59 -5.64 5.75
N LEU A 198 -6.59 -4.77 5.80
CA LEU A 198 -6.48 -3.49 6.52
C LEU A 198 -6.56 -3.64 8.04
N GLY A 199 -7.07 -4.77 8.55
CA GLY A 199 -7.23 -4.99 10.00
C GLY A 199 -8.36 -4.13 10.62
N THR A 200 -8.41 -2.87 10.30
CA THR A 200 -9.52 -1.94 10.53
C THR A 200 -10.05 -1.51 9.18
N ASP A 201 -11.37 -1.52 8.99
CA ASP A 201 -12.01 -1.19 7.73
C ASP A 201 -11.78 0.29 7.36
N ALA A 202 -11.46 0.55 6.09
CA ALA A 202 -11.38 1.90 5.55
C ALA A 202 -12.76 2.32 5.04
N LEU A 203 -13.33 3.37 5.64
CA LEU A 203 -14.67 3.86 5.34
C LEU A 203 -14.58 5.05 4.39
N VAL A 204 -15.17 4.91 3.22
CA VAL A 204 -15.23 5.98 2.21
C VAL A 204 -16.65 6.50 2.09
N SER A 205 -16.82 7.82 2.13
CA SER A 205 -18.08 8.51 1.84
C SER A 205 -17.81 9.97 1.50
N ASP A 206 -18.85 10.73 1.12
CA ASP A 206 -18.76 12.19 0.92
C ASP A 206 -18.11 12.92 2.13
N GLU A 207 -18.20 12.33 3.33
CA GLU A 207 -17.72 12.94 4.58
C GLU A 207 -16.45 12.25 5.12
N MET A 208 -16.05 11.07 4.56
CA MET A 208 -14.95 10.26 5.07
C MET A 208 -13.93 9.95 3.99
N SER A 209 -12.69 10.34 4.25
CA SER A 209 -11.52 10.11 3.41
C SER A 209 -10.44 9.40 4.26
N PRO A 210 -10.40 8.06 4.26
CA PRO A 210 -9.51 7.32 5.14
C PRO A 210 -8.05 7.45 4.71
N ILE A 211 -7.16 7.36 5.71
CA ILE A 211 -5.72 7.23 5.54
C ILE A 211 -5.32 5.83 5.99
N VAL A 212 -4.65 5.09 5.13
CA VAL A 212 -4.09 3.77 5.41
C VAL A 212 -2.59 3.93 5.64
N HIS A 213 -2.15 3.75 6.88
CA HIS A 213 -0.74 3.80 7.24
C HIS A 213 -0.10 2.43 6.97
N LEU A 214 0.90 2.42 6.12
CA LEU A 214 1.64 1.25 5.67
C LEU A 214 3.10 1.36 6.14
N VAL A 215 3.61 0.33 6.79
CA VAL A 215 5.05 0.20 7.04
C VAL A 215 5.69 -0.47 5.85
N ALA A 216 6.78 0.12 5.33
CA ALA A 216 7.64 -0.44 4.29
C ALA A 216 9.03 -0.74 4.89
N ASP A 217 9.23 -1.97 5.38
CA ASP A 217 10.49 -2.40 6.01
C ASP A 217 11.58 -2.67 4.97
N ALA A 218 12.45 -1.67 4.75
CA ALA A 218 13.58 -1.78 3.81
C ALA A 218 14.58 -2.89 4.16
N ASN A 219 14.62 -3.34 5.42
CA ASN A 219 15.46 -4.48 5.79
C ASN A 219 15.07 -5.74 5.02
N ALA A 220 13.78 -5.92 4.73
CA ALA A 220 13.28 -7.07 3.99
C ALA A 220 13.90 -7.21 2.59
N ILE A 221 14.33 -6.10 1.95
CA ILE A 221 14.92 -6.11 0.61
C ILE A 221 16.11 -7.06 0.53
N LEU A 222 16.98 -7.03 1.53
CA LEU A 222 18.17 -7.91 1.60
C LEU A 222 17.98 -9.07 2.57
N ASP A 223 17.14 -8.90 3.58
CA ASP A 223 17.02 -9.79 4.73
C ASP A 223 15.60 -10.38 4.89
N GLY A 224 14.86 -10.48 3.80
CA GLY A 224 13.54 -11.10 3.73
C GLY A 224 13.60 -12.65 3.73
N ALA A 225 12.68 -13.27 3.02
CA ALA A 225 12.68 -14.73 2.84
C ALA A 225 13.93 -15.22 2.11
N HIS A 226 14.51 -14.39 1.25
CA HIS A 226 15.76 -14.64 0.54
C HIS A 226 16.85 -13.75 1.12
N LYS A 227 17.89 -14.36 1.69
CA LYS A 227 19.05 -13.61 2.23
C LYS A 227 19.99 -13.26 1.10
N LEU A 228 20.22 -11.96 0.88
CA LEU A 228 21.07 -11.41 -0.18
C LEU A 228 22.23 -10.66 0.46
N SER A 229 23.43 -11.25 0.42
CA SER A 229 24.63 -10.66 1.02
C SER A 229 25.27 -9.64 0.09
N LEU A 230 25.44 -8.42 0.58
CA LEU A 230 26.21 -7.36 -0.09
C LEU A 230 27.71 -7.68 -0.12
N SER A 231 28.20 -8.41 0.86
CA SER A 231 29.60 -8.90 0.90
C SER A 231 29.91 -9.87 -0.22
N GLU A 232 28.89 -10.62 -0.70
CA GLU A 232 29.03 -11.48 -1.88
C GLU A 232 28.85 -10.68 -3.18
N GLN A 233 27.87 -9.77 -3.22
CA GLN A 233 27.56 -8.95 -4.38
C GLN A 233 26.93 -7.62 -3.97
N SER A 234 27.73 -6.56 -3.96
CA SER A 234 27.29 -5.21 -3.58
C SER A 234 26.51 -4.48 -4.70
N VAL A 235 26.58 -4.95 -5.94
CA VAL A 235 25.87 -4.35 -7.08
C VAL A 235 24.95 -5.39 -7.71
N ILE A 236 23.66 -5.23 -7.54
CA ILE A 236 22.61 -6.03 -8.17
C ILE A 236 21.79 -5.08 -9.03
N MET A 237 21.83 -5.25 -10.37
CA MET A 237 21.07 -4.42 -11.30
C MET A 237 20.18 -5.30 -12.18
N VAL A 238 20.78 -5.95 -13.20
CA VAL A 238 20.08 -6.88 -14.07
C VAL A 238 20.69 -8.26 -13.80
N SER A 239 19.95 -9.09 -13.10
CA SER A 239 20.39 -10.44 -12.76
C SER A 239 19.20 -11.38 -12.88
N GLU A 240 19.30 -12.35 -13.80
CA GLU A 240 18.28 -13.40 -13.95
C GLU A 240 18.14 -14.23 -12.66
N GLU A 241 19.21 -14.35 -11.87
CA GLU A 241 19.25 -15.10 -10.62
C GLU A 241 18.74 -14.25 -9.44
N LYS A 242 19.29 -13.04 -9.23
CA LYS A 242 19.08 -12.25 -8.01
C LYS A 242 17.89 -11.27 -8.10
N SER A 243 17.64 -10.68 -9.29
CA SER A 243 16.54 -9.72 -9.42
C SER A 243 15.16 -10.30 -9.06
N PRO A 244 14.80 -11.55 -9.40
CA PRO A 244 13.56 -12.15 -8.96
C PRO A 244 13.47 -12.32 -7.42
N LEU A 245 14.60 -12.60 -6.77
CA LEU A 245 14.66 -12.73 -5.30
C LEU A 245 14.48 -11.37 -4.62
N VAL A 246 15.14 -10.32 -5.16
CA VAL A 246 14.92 -8.93 -4.73
C VAL A 246 13.44 -8.55 -4.89
N ALA A 247 12.82 -8.89 -6.02
CA ALA A 247 11.40 -8.59 -6.27
C ALA A 247 10.47 -9.25 -5.26
N LEU A 248 10.70 -10.52 -4.92
CA LEU A 248 9.93 -11.25 -3.90
C LEU A 248 10.12 -10.62 -2.51
N ASN A 249 11.35 -10.29 -2.15
CA ASN A 249 11.67 -9.64 -0.90
C ASN A 249 11.03 -8.26 -0.80
N THR A 250 11.14 -7.43 -1.86
CA THR A 250 10.54 -6.10 -1.91
C THR A 250 9.01 -6.17 -1.78
N ALA A 251 8.36 -7.13 -2.45
CA ALA A 251 6.92 -7.33 -2.31
C ALA A 251 6.51 -7.71 -0.88
N SER A 252 7.40 -8.32 -0.10
CA SER A 252 7.12 -8.73 1.28
C SER A 252 7.43 -7.66 2.33
N MET A 253 7.95 -6.49 1.93
CA MET A 253 8.34 -5.44 2.87
C MET A 253 7.14 -4.65 3.44
N PHE A 254 5.96 -4.78 2.83
CA PHE A 254 4.80 -3.97 3.18
C PHE A 254 3.89 -4.65 4.20
N THR A 255 3.48 -3.90 5.20
CA THR A 255 2.45 -4.29 6.18
C THR A 255 1.53 -3.10 6.47
N VAL A 256 0.31 -3.38 6.92
CA VAL A 256 -0.60 -2.34 7.43
C VAL A 256 -0.29 -2.11 8.90
N ASP A 257 -0.06 -0.87 9.28
CA ASP A 257 0.01 -0.47 10.69
C ASP A 257 -1.40 -0.20 11.22
N HIS A 258 -2.08 0.81 10.66
CA HIS A 258 -3.46 1.13 11.04
C HIS A 258 -4.20 1.88 9.94
N VAL A 259 -5.52 2.08 10.12
CA VAL A 259 -6.38 2.90 9.26
C VAL A 259 -7.01 4.02 10.08
N HIS A 260 -6.93 5.23 9.57
CA HIS A 260 -7.56 6.42 10.12
C HIS A 260 -8.77 6.80 9.28
N ASN A 261 -9.99 6.75 9.87
CA ASN A 261 -11.25 7.08 9.18
C ASN A 261 -11.75 8.51 9.46
N GLY A 262 -10.95 9.36 10.08
CA GLY A 262 -11.34 10.70 10.47
C GLY A 262 -11.02 11.76 9.42
N SER A 263 -11.78 12.85 9.42
CA SER A 263 -11.50 14.07 8.64
C SER A 263 -10.45 14.98 9.32
N GLU A 264 -9.86 14.58 10.42
CA GLU A 264 -8.91 15.38 11.17
C GLU A 264 -7.49 14.87 10.97
N LEU A 265 -6.74 15.59 10.13
CA LEU A 265 -5.29 15.56 10.11
C LEU A 265 -4.77 16.20 11.41
N SER A 266 -4.69 15.44 12.48
CA SER A 266 -4.04 15.89 13.72
C SER A 266 -2.78 15.04 13.94
N HIS A 267 -1.67 15.55 13.49
CA HIS A 267 -0.34 15.13 13.93
C HIS A 267 0.29 16.23 14.77
#